data_e48d1260b5d02acb1f939dddb5b259cd
#
_entry.id   e48d1260b5d02acb1f939dddb5b259cd
#
_cell.length_a   1.000
_cell.length_b   1.000
_cell.length_c   1.000
_cell.angle_alpha   90.00
_cell.angle_beta   90.00
_cell.angle_gamma   90.00
#
_symmetry.space_group_name_H-M   'P 1'
#
loop_
_entity.id
_entity.type
_entity.pdbx_description
1 polymer ?
#
loop_
_entity_poly.entity_id
_entity_poly.type
_entity_poly.pdbx_seq_one_letter_code
_entity_poly.pdbx_strand_id
1 'polypeptide(L)'
;MTLREETTADIDAITEVTIAAFKNLPVSNHTEQFIINALRDANALTISLVADIDGRVVGHIAFSPVIISDGTRDWYGLGPISVLPEYQKQGIGKSLVKKGLSLVKNMGGQGCALVGDPNYYKQFGFKNYPELVHEGIPQKVFLALPFNEKVPQGTIEFHEGFLATD
;
A
#
# COMPACT_ATOMS: atom_id res chain seq x y z
N MET A 1 -1.57 -21.28 0.80
CA MET A 1 -1.09 -19.91 1.07
C MET A 1 -1.88 -19.31 2.23
N THR A 2 -1.19 -18.71 3.15
CA THR A 2 -1.80 -18.03 4.29
C THR A 2 -1.51 -16.53 4.21
N LEU A 3 -2.56 -15.70 4.31
CA LEU A 3 -2.42 -14.25 4.47
C LEU A 3 -2.60 -13.94 5.96
N ARG A 4 -1.59 -13.36 6.57
CA ARG A 4 -1.60 -13.06 8.01
C ARG A 4 -0.87 -11.77 8.31
N GLU A 5 -1.12 -11.20 9.48
CA GLU A 5 -0.38 -10.02 9.92
C GLU A 5 1.07 -10.39 10.22
N GLU A 6 1.96 -9.42 10.01
CA GLU A 6 3.38 -9.63 10.29
C GLU A 6 3.63 -9.86 11.77
N THR A 7 4.66 -10.63 12.06
CA THR A 7 5.25 -10.73 13.40
C THR A 7 6.66 -10.16 13.35
N THR A 8 7.27 -9.97 14.51
CA THR A 8 8.66 -9.49 14.59
C THR A 8 9.62 -10.38 13.80
N ALA A 9 9.34 -11.69 13.77
CA ALA A 9 10.17 -12.65 13.02
C ALA A 9 10.11 -12.46 11.51
N ASP A 10 9.13 -11.73 10.98
CA ASP A 10 8.94 -11.53 9.54
C ASP A 10 9.70 -10.32 8.98
N ILE A 11 10.23 -9.43 9.84
CA ILE A 11 10.79 -8.14 9.41
C ILE A 11 11.87 -8.31 8.34
N ASP A 12 12.83 -9.21 8.57
CA ASP A 12 13.91 -9.43 7.62
C ASP A 12 13.39 -10.01 6.29
N ALA A 13 12.45 -10.95 6.37
CA ALA A 13 11.85 -11.55 5.18
C ALA A 13 11.06 -10.52 4.37
N ILE A 14 10.35 -9.61 5.02
CA ILE A 14 9.63 -8.52 4.37
C ILE A 14 10.62 -7.62 3.61
N THR A 15 11.74 -7.29 4.24
CA THR A 15 12.79 -6.49 3.59
C THR A 15 13.31 -7.19 2.33
N GLU A 16 13.62 -8.49 2.43
CA GLU A 16 14.14 -9.28 1.30
C GLU A 16 13.13 -9.34 0.14
N VAL A 17 11.86 -9.63 0.43
CA VAL A 17 10.80 -9.69 -0.59
C VAL A 17 10.65 -8.34 -1.27
N THR A 18 10.66 -7.26 -0.50
CA THR A 18 10.51 -5.91 -1.03
C THR A 18 11.66 -5.56 -1.95
N ILE A 19 12.89 -5.79 -1.54
CA ILE A 19 14.07 -5.54 -2.37
C ILE A 19 13.99 -6.35 -3.67
N ALA A 20 13.68 -7.63 -3.58
CA ALA A 20 13.60 -8.51 -4.75
C ALA A 20 12.50 -8.07 -5.73
N ALA A 21 11.33 -7.67 -5.22
CA ALA A 21 10.21 -7.28 -6.06
C ALA A 21 10.48 -5.99 -6.86
N PHE A 22 11.19 -5.03 -6.25
CA PHE A 22 11.43 -3.72 -6.88
C PHE A 22 12.78 -3.63 -7.60
N LYS A 23 13.63 -4.63 -7.49
CA LYS A 23 15.01 -4.61 -8.02
C LYS A 23 15.09 -4.24 -9.50
N ASN A 24 14.20 -4.77 -10.31
CA ASN A 24 14.21 -4.57 -11.77
C ASN A 24 13.13 -3.60 -12.25
N LEU A 25 12.51 -2.85 -11.35
CA LEU A 25 11.46 -1.90 -11.70
C LEU A 25 12.08 -0.52 -11.99
N PRO A 26 12.07 -0.04 -13.27
CA PRO A 26 12.76 1.21 -13.62
C PRO A 26 12.20 2.45 -12.91
N VAL A 27 10.89 2.44 -12.58
CA VAL A 27 10.22 3.58 -11.93
C VAL A 27 10.47 3.62 -10.42
N SER A 28 11.04 2.57 -9.85
CA SER A 28 11.32 2.49 -8.41
C SER A 28 12.61 3.23 -8.08
N ASN A 29 12.62 3.92 -6.94
CA ASN A 29 13.82 4.50 -6.35
C ASN A 29 14.58 3.49 -5.50
N HIS A 30 14.10 2.25 -5.40
CA HIS A 30 14.69 1.17 -4.60
C HIS A 30 14.75 1.51 -3.10
N THR A 31 13.78 2.31 -2.62
CA THR A 31 13.71 2.75 -1.21
C THR A 31 12.50 2.14 -0.48
N GLU A 32 11.73 1.29 -1.14
CA GLU A 32 10.49 0.74 -0.60
C GLU A 32 10.68 0.01 0.74
N GLN A 33 11.79 -0.71 0.91
CA GLN A 33 12.09 -1.38 2.17
C GLN A 33 12.33 -0.39 3.31
N PHE A 34 12.91 0.77 3.01
CA PHE A 34 13.13 1.83 3.99
C PHE A 34 11.82 2.50 4.38
N ILE A 35 10.90 2.66 3.43
CA ILE A 35 9.57 3.19 3.67
C ILE A 35 8.84 2.31 4.69
N ILE A 36 8.84 1.00 4.48
CA ILE A 36 8.16 0.05 5.39
C ILE A 36 8.75 0.15 6.80
N ASN A 37 10.07 0.17 6.92
CA ASN A 37 10.73 0.27 8.21
C ASN A 37 10.44 1.60 8.90
N ALA A 38 10.43 2.71 8.16
CA ALA A 38 10.12 4.02 8.70
C ALA A 38 8.67 4.10 9.21
N LEU A 39 7.72 3.52 8.47
CA LEU A 39 6.33 3.44 8.89
C LEU A 39 6.20 2.62 10.17
N ARG A 40 6.89 1.48 10.25
CA ARG A 40 6.88 0.63 11.45
C ARG A 40 7.44 1.38 12.65
N ASP A 41 8.57 2.04 12.50
CA ASP A 41 9.24 2.78 13.59
C ASP A 41 8.38 3.95 14.08
N ALA A 42 7.57 4.54 13.21
CA ALA A 42 6.66 5.64 13.56
C ALA A 42 5.31 5.18 14.11
N ASN A 43 5.10 3.87 14.29
CA ASN A 43 3.79 3.28 14.62
C ASN A 43 2.70 3.66 13.61
N ALA A 44 3.10 3.87 12.35
CA ALA A 44 2.20 4.24 11.26
C ALA A 44 1.96 3.09 10.28
N LEU A 45 2.53 1.92 10.53
CA LEU A 45 2.27 0.72 9.73
C LEU A 45 0.97 0.09 10.23
N THR A 46 -0.15 0.68 9.80
CA THR A 46 -1.49 0.36 10.31
C THR A 46 -1.87 -1.08 10.01
N ILE A 47 -1.62 -1.52 8.79
CA ILE A 47 -1.80 -2.90 8.36
C ILE A 47 -0.53 -3.33 7.65
N SER A 48 -0.01 -4.47 8.03
CA SER A 48 1.13 -5.12 7.43
C SER A 48 0.81 -6.60 7.28
N LEU A 49 0.53 -7.03 6.05
CA LEU A 49 0.16 -8.40 5.75
C LEU A 49 1.27 -9.09 4.99
N VAL A 50 1.56 -10.32 5.38
CA VAL A 50 2.46 -11.21 4.64
C VAL A 50 1.66 -12.32 3.97
N ALA A 51 2.10 -12.72 2.79
CA ALA A 51 1.67 -13.93 2.14
C ALA A 51 2.70 -15.01 2.44
N ASP A 52 2.27 -16.05 3.11
CA ASP A 52 3.12 -17.15 3.58
C ASP A 52 2.76 -18.43 2.83
N ILE A 53 3.76 -19.05 2.20
CA ILE A 53 3.62 -20.36 1.56
C ILE A 53 4.62 -21.30 2.24
N ASP A 54 4.09 -22.27 2.97
CA ASP A 54 4.87 -23.29 3.66
C ASP A 54 6.00 -22.71 4.54
N GLY A 55 5.69 -21.63 5.26
CA GLY A 55 6.64 -20.97 6.16
C GLY A 55 7.54 -19.95 5.49
N ARG A 56 7.42 -19.74 4.18
CA ARG A 56 8.18 -18.72 3.45
C ARG A 56 7.33 -17.51 3.15
N VAL A 57 7.78 -16.33 3.53
CA VAL A 57 7.14 -15.07 3.14
C VAL A 57 7.46 -14.77 1.69
N VAL A 58 6.43 -14.73 0.84
CA VAL A 58 6.56 -14.52 -0.60
C VAL A 58 5.95 -13.23 -1.09
N GLY A 59 5.19 -12.54 -0.23
CA GLY A 59 4.56 -11.27 -0.56
C GLY A 59 4.27 -10.44 0.69
N HIS A 60 4.06 -9.14 0.48
CA HIS A 60 3.78 -8.21 1.56
C HIS A 60 2.97 -7.02 1.03
N ILE A 61 2.10 -6.48 1.86
CA ILE A 61 1.40 -5.22 1.61
C ILE A 61 1.34 -4.40 2.90
N ALA A 62 1.53 -3.09 2.74
CA ALA A 62 1.45 -2.13 3.84
C ALA A 62 0.33 -1.12 3.59
N PHE A 63 -0.32 -0.70 4.67
CA PHE A 63 -1.24 0.42 4.68
C PHE A 63 -0.84 1.37 5.80
N SER A 64 -0.94 2.67 5.54
CA SER A 64 -0.56 3.70 6.50
C SER A 64 -1.52 4.89 6.41
N PRO A 65 -1.66 5.71 7.49
CA PRO A 65 -2.58 6.83 7.46
C PRO A 65 -2.12 7.93 6.50
N VAL A 66 -3.10 8.62 5.92
CA VAL A 66 -2.87 9.81 5.09
C VAL A 66 -3.56 11.01 5.72
N ILE A 67 -3.14 12.20 5.31
CA ILE A 67 -3.77 13.46 5.71
C ILE A 67 -4.42 14.07 4.48
N ILE A 68 -5.69 14.48 4.63
CA ILE A 68 -6.43 15.14 3.55
C ILE A 68 -6.73 16.57 3.98
N SER A 69 -6.47 17.54 3.09
CA SER A 69 -6.52 18.97 3.42
C SER A 69 -7.91 19.47 3.81
N ASP A 70 -8.98 18.77 3.42
CA ASP A 70 -10.34 19.14 3.80
C ASP A 70 -10.76 18.67 5.20
N GLY A 71 -9.84 17.98 5.93
CA GLY A 71 -10.12 17.47 7.27
C GLY A 71 -10.79 16.10 7.31
N THR A 72 -11.03 15.47 6.17
CA THR A 72 -11.55 14.09 6.13
C THR A 72 -10.59 13.15 6.86
N ARG A 73 -11.15 12.26 7.69
CA ARG A 73 -10.40 11.32 8.53
C ARG A 73 -10.55 9.89 8.05
N ASP A 74 -9.68 9.02 8.59
CA ASP A 74 -9.75 7.57 8.44
C ASP A 74 -9.59 7.11 6.99
N TRP A 75 -8.73 7.81 6.27
CA TRP A 75 -8.24 7.40 4.97
C TRP A 75 -6.82 6.86 5.09
N TYR A 76 -6.50 5.90 4.25
CA TYR A 76 -5.22 5.19 4.32
C TYR A 76 -4.57 5.12 2.95
N GLY A 77 -3.25 5.14 2.94
CA GLY A 77 -2.46 4.88 1.74
C GLY A 77 -2.16 3.41 1.62
N LEU A 78 -2.29 2.87 0.42
CA LEU A 78 -1.91 1.50 0.09
C LEU A 78 -0.51 1.52 -0.52
N GLY A 79 0.40 0.80 0.09
CA GLY A 79 1.75 0.60 -0.43
C GLY A 79 2.81 0.75 0.65
N PRO A 80 3.99 0.23 0.39
CA PRO A 80 4.35 -0.60 -0.76
C PRO A 80 3.65 -1.96 -0.77
N ILE A 81 3.52 -2.54 -1.96
CA ILE A 81 3.10 -3.92 -2.14
C ILE A 81 4.17 -4.65 -2.94
N SER A 82 4.51 -5.85 -2.51
CA SER A 82 5.55 -6.65 -3.17
C SER A 82 5.22 -8.13 -3.18
N VAL A 83 5.63 -8.79 -4.26
CA VAL A 83 5.56 -10.25 -4.41
C VAL A 83 6.89 -10.68 -5.03
N LEU A 84 7.50 -11.74 -4.49
CA LEU A 84 8.73 -12.29 -5.06
C LEU A 84 8.54 -12.56 -6.56
N PRO A 85 9.54 -12.22 -7.41
CA PRO A 85 9.40 -12.40 -8.86
C PRO A 85 8.92 -13.77 -9.30
N GLU A 86 9.45 -14.84 -8.69
CA GLU A 86 9.06 -16.22 -9.02
C GLU A 86 7.64 -16.58 -8.61
N TYR A 87 6.99 -15.76 -7.80
CA TYR A 87 5.60 -15.96 -7.34
C TYR A 87 4.62 -14.98 -7.95
N GLN A 88 5.07 -14.10 -8.83
CA GLN A 88 4.19 -13.12 -9.50
C GLN A 88 3.26 -13.78 -10.50
N LYS A 89 2.17 -13.07 -10.87
CA LYS A 89 1.17 -13.52 -11.84
C LYS A 89 0.41 -14.78 -11.41
N GLN A 90 0.31 -15.02 -10.10
CA GLN A 90 -0.41 -16.15 -9.51
C GLN A 90 -1.55 -15.71 -8.61
N GLY A 91 -1.86 -14.41 -8.59
CA GLY A 91 -2.96 -13.86 -7.80
C GLY A 91 -2.61 -13.49 -6.36
N ILE A 92 -1.34 -13.59 -5.96
CA ILE A 92 -0.92 -13.27 -4.58
C ILE A 92 -1.10 -11.78 -4.29
N GLY A 93 -0.65 -10.90 -5.17
CA GLY A 93 -0.84 -9.45 -5.02
C GLY A 93 -2.31 -9.07 -4.92
N LYS A 94 -3.13 -9.66 -5.78
CA LYS A 94 -4.59 -9.44 -5.77
C LYS A 94 -5.20 -9.86 -4.43
N SER A 95 -4.79 -10.99 -3.90
CA SER A 95 -5.27 -11.48 -2.60
C SER A 95 -4.85 -10.55 -1.45
N LEU A 96 -3.61 -10.05 -1.48
CA LEU A 96 -3.11 -9.09 -0.49
C LEU A 96 -3.91 -7.79 -0.52
N VAL A 97 -4.18 -7.25 -1.71
CA VAL A 97 -4.98 -6.02 -1.84
C VAL A 97 -6.39 -6.23 -1.28
N LYS A 98 -7.06 -7.31 -1.68
CA LYS A 98 -8.42 -7.60 -1.23
C LYS A 98 -8.50 -7.78 0.29
N LYS A 99 -7.59 -8.55 0.86
CA LYS A 99 -7.58 -8.78 2.30
C LYS A 99 -7.27 -7.50 3.05
N GLY A 100 -6.29 -6.73 2.59
CA GLY A 100 -5.92 -5.46 3.21
C GLY A 100 -7.06 -4.45 3.19
N LEU A 101 -7.74 -4.28 2.05
CA LEU A 101 -8.89 -3.39 1.95
C LEU A 101 -10.02 -3.81 2.90
N SER A 102 -10.27 -5.11 3.01
CA SER A 102 -11.27 -5.63 3.94
C SER A 102 -10.93 -5.27 5.39
N LEU A 103 -9.66 -5.41 5.77
CA LEU A 103 -9.21 -5.07 7.13
C LEU A 103 -9.33 -3.57 7.41
N VAL A 104 -8.97 -2.72 6.43
CA VAL A 104 -9.12 -1.26 6.57
C VAL A 104 -10.59 -0.89 6.78
N LYS A 105 -11.49 -1.46 6.00
CA LYS A 105 -12.94 -1.24 6.17
C LYS A 105 -13.41 -1.67 7.56
N ASN A 106 -13.01 -2.85 8.00
CA ASN A 106 -13.45 -3.42 9.27
C ASN A 106 -12.98 -2.61 10.48
N MET A 107 -11.88 -1.88 10.36
CA MET A 107 -11.41 -1.02 11.44
C MET A 107 -12.00 0.39 11.42
N GLY A 108 -12.96 0.65 10.53
CA GLY A 108 -13.62 1.95 10.42
C GLY A 108 -13.03 2.87 9.35
N GLY A 109 -12.14 2.37 8.50
CA GLY A 109 -11.58 3.15 7.41
C GLY A 109 -12.65 3.65 6.45
N GLN A 110 -12.50 4.87 5.96
CA GLN A 110 -13.46 5.53 5.09
C GLN A 110 -13.04 5.53 3.62
N GLY A 111 -11.80 5.22 3.35
CA GLY A 111 -11.28 5.16 2.00
C GLY A 111 -9.78 4.88 1.95
N CYS A 112 -9.30 4.67 0.73
CA CYS A 112 -7.92 4.33 0.47
C CYS A 112 -7.43 5.05 -0.79
N ALA A 113 -6.17 5.43 -0.80
CA ALA A 113 -5.54 6.07 -1.95
C ALA A 113 -4.17 5.45 -2.24
N LEU A 114 -3.75 5.54 -3.49
CA LEU A 114 -2.45 5.02 -3.92
C LEU A 114 -1.95 5.72 -5.17
N VAL A 115 -0.67 5.54 -5.44
CA VAL A 115 -0.05 5.88 -6.72
C VAL A 115 0.29 4.58 -7.41
N GLY A 116 -0.28 4.33 -8.59
CA GLY A 116 -0.07 3.08 -9.29
C GLY A 116 -0.72 3.02 -10.67
N ASP A 117 -0.72 1.84 -11.25
CA ASP A 117 -1.26 1.60 -12.59
C ASP A 117 -2.79 1.51 -12.55
N PRO A 118 -3.50 2.47 -13.18
CA PRO A 118 -4.97 2.44 -13.19
C PRO A 118 -5.53 1.18 -13.86
N ASN A 119 -4.84 0.61 -14.83
CA ASN A 119 -5.30 -0.61 -15.49
C ASN A 119 -5.32 -1.82 -14.55
N TYR A 120 -4.40 -1.85 -13.59
CA TYR A 120 -4.36 -2.90 -12.58
C TYR A 120 -5.37 -2.64 -11.47
N TYR A 121 -5.36 -1.42 -10.89
CA TYR A 121 -6.13 -1.12 -9.68
C TYR A 121 -7.62 -0.90 -9.91
N LYS A 122 -8.05 -0.69 -11.15
CA LYS A 122 -9.49 -0.57 -11.47
C LYS A 122 -10.29 -1.82 -11.08
N GLN A 123 -9.66 -2.99 -11.08
CA GLN A 123 -10.35 -4.23 -10.69
C GLN A 123 -10.83 -4.23 -9.23
N PHE A 124 -10.22 -3.38 -8.40
CA PHE A 124 -10.61 -3.24 -6.99
C PHE A 124 -11.57 -2.07 -6.76
N GLY A 125 -11.88 -1.30 -7.79
CA GLY A 125 -12.74 -0.12 -7.70
C GLY A 125 -12.00 1.20 -7.58
N PHE A 126 -10.68 1.21 -7.60
CA PHE A 126 -9.90 2.45 -7.60
C PHE A 126 -10.13 3.25 -8.88
N LYS A 127 -10.29 4.56 -8.71
CA LYS A 127 -10.52 5.49 -9.81
C LYS A 127 -9.73 6.77 -9.61
N ASN A 128 -9.62 7.53 -10.68
CA ASN A 128 -9.12 8.90 -10.61
C ASN A 128 -10.28 9.83 -10.27
N TYR A 129 -10.05 10.72 -9.30
CA TYR A 129 -11.02 11.73 -8.89
C TYR A 129 -10.36 13.11 -9.00
N PRO A 130 -10.80 13.98 -9.96
CA PRO A 130 -10.17 15.28 -10.16
C PRO A 130 -10.17 16.19 -8.93
N GLU A 131 -11.17 16.03 -8.03
CA GLU A 131 -11.29 16.82 -6.82
C GLU A 131 -10.29 16.46 -5.72
N LEU A 132 -9.59 15.31 -5.87
CA LEU A 132 -8.62 14.80 -4.91
C LEU A 132 -7.28 14.62 -5.61
N VAL A 133 -6.25 15.32 -5.15
CA VAL A 133 -4.95 15.37 -5.81
C VAL A 133 -3.81 15.07 -4.84
N HIS A 134 -2.71 14.59 -5.38
CA HIS A 134 -1.44 14.45 -4.66
C HIS A 134 -0.39 15.25 -5.42
N GLU A 135 0.14 16.29 -4.79
CA GLU A 135 1.08 17.20 -5.45
C GLU A 135 2.33 16.48 -5.94
N GLY A 136 2.80 16.87 -7.12
CA GLY A 136 4.03 16.32 -7.71
C GLY A 136 3.85 14.99 -8.42
N ILE A 137 2.63 14.43 -8.44
CA ILE A 137 2.32 13.15 -9.08
C ILE A 137 1.33 13.39 -10.21
N PRO A 138 1.54 12.77 -11.39
CA PRO A 138 0.55 12.85 -12.47
C PRO A 138 -0.82 12.37 -12.01
N GLN A 139 -1.85 13.17 -12.28
CA GLN A 139 -3.21 12.88 -11.82
C GLN A 139 -3.69 11.48 -12.26
N LYS A 140 -3.32 11.06 -13.46
CA LYS A 140 -3.77 9.78 -14.03
C LYS A 140 -3.33 8.54 -13.25
N VAL A 141 -2.25 8.65 -12.45
CA VAL A 141 -1.75 7.52 -11.65
C VAL A 141 -2.04 7.67 -10.16
N PHE A 142 -2.71 8.76 -9.76
CA PHE A 142 -3.18 8.93 -8.40
C PHE A 142 -4.63 8.45 -8.30
N LEU A 143 -4.83 7.37 -7.55
CA LEU A 143 -6.10 6.63 -7.54
C LEU A 143 -6.66 6.59 -6.12
N ALA A 144 -7.99 6.59 -6.03
CA ALA A 144 -8.68 6.55 -4.75
C ALA A 144 -9.86 5.60 -4.79
N LEU A 145 -10.22 5.08 -3.62
CA LEU A 145 -11.35 4.19 -3.40
C LEU A 145 -12.10 4.63 -2.14
N PRO A 146 -13.12 5.49 -2.28
CA PRO A 146 -14.01 5.80 -1.16
C PRO A 146 -14.85 4.57 -0.80
N PHE A 147 -14.95 4.27 0.49
CA PHE A 147 -15.76 3.11 0.93
C PHE A 147 -17.22 3.48 1.14
N ASN A 148 -17.52 4.78 1.28
CA ASN A 148 -18.86 5.27 1.60
C ASN A 148 -19.41 6.24 0.53
N GLU A 149 -18.87 6.19 -0.69
CA GLU A 149 -19.25 7.04 -1.83
C GLU A 149 -18.96 8.53 -1.63
N LYS A 150 -18.37 8.94 -0.51
CA LYS A 150 -17.95 10.32 -0.27
C LYS A 150 -16.53 10.50 -0.73
N VAL A 151 -16.33 11.37 -1.71
CA VAL A 151 -15.01 11.70 -2.23
C VAL A 151 -14.53 12.98 -1.53
N PRO A 152 -13.40 12.91 -0.80
CA PRO A 152 -12.81 14.12 -0.23
C PRO A 152 -12.39 15.10 -1.32
N GLN A 153 -12.25 16.36 -0.95
CA GLN A 153 -11.78 17.42 -1.86
C GLN A 153 -10.53 18.07 -1.32
N GLY A 154 -9.52 18.21 -2.16
CA GLY A 154 -8.28 18.85 -1.77
C GLY A 154 -7.05 17.99 -2.08
N THR A 155 -6.03 18.14 -1.23
CA THR A 155 -4.77 17.41 -1.40
C THR A 155 -4.65 16.30 -0.36
N ILE A 156 -4.08 15.16 -0.80
CA ILE A 156 -3.68 14.06 0.06
C ILE A 156 -2.17 14.13 0.27
N GLU A 157 -1.75 13.92 1.52
CA GLU A 157 -0.36 13.69 1.87
C GLU A 157 -0.20 12.31 2.46
N PHE A 158 0.68 11.51 1.86
CA PHE A 158 1.08 10.24 2.45
C PHE A 158 1.96 10.50 3.66
N HIS A 159 2.06 9.51 4.55
CA HIS A 159 2.87 9.62 5.76
C HIS A 159 4.33 9.98 5.40
N GLU A 160 5.00 10.78 6.25
CA GLU A 160 6.39 11.20 6.01
C GLU A 160 7.38 10.03 5.87
N GLY A 161 7.02 8.85 6.39
CA GLY A 161 7.81 7.63 6.19
C GLY A 161 8.04 7.27 4.73
N PHE A 162 7.18 7.74 3.82
CA PHE A 162 7.36 7.55 2.38
C PHE A 162 8.57 8.29 1.81
N LEU A 163 9.14 9.22 2.57
CA LEU A 163 10.34 9.97 2.17
C LEU A 163 11.64 9.28 2.60
N ALA A 164 11.56 8.16 3.28
CA ALA A 164 12.72 7.44 3.80
C ALA A 164 13.61 6.92 2.66
N THR A 165 14.92 7.10 2.81
CA THR A 165 15.92 6.70 1.82
C THR A 165 17.00 5.78 2.40
N ASP A 166 16.95 5.52 3.70
CA ASP A 166 17.89 4.63 4.40
C ASP A 166 17.27 4.04 5.67
#